data_9492cd2a22b566e69815f7ca3a36d57a
#
_entry.id   9492cd2a22b566e69815f7ca3a36d57a
#
_cell.length_a   1.000
_cell.length_b   1.000
_cell.length_c   1.000
_cell.angle_alpha   90.00
_cell.angle_beta   90.00
_cell.angle_gamma   90.00
#
_symmetry.space_group_name_H-M   'P 1'
#
loop_
_entity.id
_entity.type
_entity.pdbx_description
1 polymer ?
#
loop_
_entity_poly.entity_id
_entity_poly.type
_entity_poly.pdbx_seq_one_letter_code
_entity_poly.pdbx_strand_id
1 'polypeptide(L)'
;AVDAAQAIFVGGGNTFRLLDQLQRLRVLLPLRRRVLRDNVPYLGSSAGTNLACPTIGTTNDMPIVNPSCGLEALAIVPFQINTHFFAGRPCFADDDAPDDHECRGGGTLACVQMYDGETREDRLREYREANPDVQVIVLPPDVALLVRDDEVVVAGGPAYTLAGDLVDVHVLRR
;
A
#
# COMPACT_ATOMS: atom_id res chain seq x y z
N ALA A 1 -7.92 1.69 -25.62
CA ALA A 1 -6.80 0.93 -25.03
C ALA A 1 -7.31 0.06 -23.87
N VAL A 2 -8.00 0.62 -22.87
CA VAL A 2 -8.50 -0.15 -21.70
C VAL A 2 -9.42 -1.31 -22.10
N ASP A 3 -10.34 -1.07 -23.02
CA ASP A 3 -11.35 -2.09 -23.44
C ASP A 3 -10.73 -3.32 -24.13
N ALA A 4 -9.58 -3.18 -24.74
CA ALA A 4 -8.88 -4.26 -25.43
C ALA A 4 -7.74 -4.88 -24.60
N ALA A 5 -7.55 -4.45 -23.35
CA ALA A 5 -6.49 -4.96 -22.50
C ALA A 5 -6.77 -6.41 -22.06
N GLN A 6 -5.77 -7.26 -22.15
CA GLN A 6 -5.81 -8.65 -21.63
C GLN A 6 -5.26 -8.74 -20.20
N ALA A 7 -4.50 -7.75 -19.78
CA ALA A 7 -4.02 -7.53 -18.41
C ALA A 7 -3.85 -6.04 -18.17
N ILE A 8 -3.95 -5.62 -16.93
CA ILE A 8 -3.79 -4.23 -16.50
C ILE A 8 -2.64 -4.19 -15.52
N PHE A 9 -1.60 -3.41 -15.84
CA PHE A 9 -0.51 -3.10 -14.92
C PHE A 9 -0.54 -1.63 -14.55
N VAL A 10 -0.50 -1.33 -13.25
CA VAL A 10 -0.41 0.02 -12.72
C VAL A 10 0.83 0.11 -11.84
N GLY A 11 1.80 0.89 -12.29
CA GLY A 11 3.08 1.09 -11.61
C GLY A 11 3.02 2.06 -10.43
N GLY A 12 4.20 2.32 -9.86
CA GLY A 12 4.40 3.26 -8.78
C GLY A 12 4.42 4.72 -9.23
N GLY A 13 4.62 5.60 -8.27
CA GLY A 13 4.65 7.04 -8.39
C GLY A 13 3.83 7.69 -7.28
N ASN A 14 3.51 8.97 -7.40
CA ASN A 14 2.65 9.62 -6.40
C ASN A 14 1.19 9.20 -6.60
N THR A 15 0.61 8.59 -5.57
CA THR A 15 -0.74 7.99 -5.60
C THR A 15 -1.84 9.02 -5.83
N PHE A 16 -1.72 10.22 -5.24
CA PHE A 16 -2.70 11.31 -5.44
C PHE A 16 -2.72 11.79 -6.89
N ARG A 17 -1.53 11.97 -7.47
CA ARG A 17 -1.41 12.36 -8.88
C ARG A 17 -1.94 11.29 -9.82
N LEU A 18 -1.66 10.03 -9.54
CA LEU A 18 -2.17 8.89 -10.32
C LEU A 18 -3.70 8.88 -10.30
N LEU A 19 -4.30 8.95 -9.11
CA LEU A 19 -5.75 8.96 -8.95
C LEU A 19 -6.39 10.15 -9.66
N ASP A 20 -5.88 11.38 -9.48
CA ASP A 20 -6.38 12.57 -10.15
C ASP A 20 -6.36 12.44 -11.68
N GLN A 21 -5.27 11.91 -12.24
CA GLN A 21 -5.18 11.69 -13.68
C GLN A 21 -6.22 10.67 -14.17
N LEU A 22 -6.41 9.57 -13.47
CA LEU A 22 -7.40 8.55 -13.84
C LEU A 22 -8.84 9.07 -13.73
N GLN A 23 -9.13 9.90 -12.73
CA GLN A 23 -10.42 10.57 -12.57
C GLN A 23 -10.67 11.58 -13.71
N ARG A 24 -9.71 12.48 -14.00
CA ARG A 24 -9.80 13.47 -15.09
C ARG A 24 -9.98 12.82 -16.47
N LEU A 25 -9.25 11.75 -16.72
CA LEU A 25 -9.35 10.98 -17.96
C LEU A 25 -10.59 10.07 -18.00
N ARG A 26 -11.36 9.99 -16.91
CA ARG A 26 -12.55 9.13 -16.75
C ARG A 26 -12.27 7.65 -17.02
N VAL A 27 -11.07 7.17 -16.72
CA VAL A 27 -10.67 5.77 -16.92
C VAL A 27 -10.79 4.92 -15.66
N LEU A 28 -11.02 5.50 -14.48
CA LEU A 28 -11.12 4.78 -13.22
C LEU A 28 -12.25 3.73 -13.25
N LEU A 29 -13.46 4.12 -13.63
CA LEU A 29 -14.61 3.21 -13.74
C LEU A 29 -14.46 2.16 -14.86
N PRO A 30 -13.99 2.49 -16.07
CA PRO A 30 -13.61 1.49 -17.06
C PRO A 30 -12.62 0.46 -16.56
N LEU A 31 -11.54 0.87 -15.86
CA LEU A 31 -10.56 -0.05 -15.26
C LEU A 31 -11.22 -0.98 -14.25
N ARG A 32 -11.99 -0.44 -13.30
CA ARG A 32 -12.72 -1.23 -12.31
C ARG A 32 -13.64 -2.26 -12.97
N ARG A 33 -14.39 -1.84 -14.00
CA ARG A 33 -15.28 -2.75 -14.74
C ARG A 33 -14.53 -3.89 -15.38
N ARG A 34 -13.39 -3.61 -16.04
CA ARG A 34 -12.56 -4.62 -16.70
C ARG A 34 -12.09 -5.68 -15.72
N VAL A 35 -11.64 -5.25 -14.52
CA VAL A 35 -11.17 -6.19 -13.51
C VAL A 35 -12.32 -6.99 -12.89
N LEU A 36 -13.38 -6.31 -12.41
CA LEU A 36 -14.42 -6.97 -11.62
C LEU A 36 -15.48 -7.72 -12.44
N ARG A 37 -15.75 -7.29 -13.68
CA ARG A 37 -16.79 -7.90 -14.52
C ARG A 37 -16.24 -8.78 -15.63
N ASP A 38 -15.14 -8.32 -16.24
CA ASP A 38 -14.57 -9.00 -17.40
C ASP A 38 -13.39 -9.91 -16.98
N ASN A 39 -13.10 -10.01 -15.67
CA ASN A 39 -12.03 -10.82 -15.07
C ASN A 39 -10.65 -10.58 -15.69
N VAL A 40 -10.36 -9.34 -16.09
CA VAL A 40 -9.04 -8.96 -16.58
C VAL A 40 -8.07 -8.88 -15.41
N PRO A 41 -6.94 -9.60 -15.44
CA PRO A 41 -5.95 -9.56 -14.37
C PRO A 41 -5.44 -8.13 -14.11
N TYR A 42 -5.34 -7.77 -12.84
CA TYR A 42 -4.76 -6.52 -12.37
C TYR A 42 -3.47 -6.77 -11.61
N LEU A 43 -2.42 -6.05 -11.94
CA LEU A 43 -1.15 -6.04 -11.22
C LEU A 43 -0.86 -4.61 -10.78
N GLY A 44 -0.86 -4.38 -9.47
CA GLY A 44 -0.52 -3.09 -8.86
C GLY A 44 0.84 -3.13 -8.18
N SER A 45 1.62 -2.08 -8.35
CA SER A 45 2.88 -1.87 -7.62
C SER A 45 2.88 -0.50 -6.96
N SER A 46 3.21 -0.42 -5.66
CA SER A 46 3.28 0.84 -4.91
C SER A 46 1.97 1.64 -5.01
N ALA A 47 1.96 2.81 -5.67
CA ALA A 47 0.75 3.58 -5.92
C ALA A 47 -0.36 2.77 -6.61
N GLY A 48 0.00 1.88 -7.54
CA GLY A 48 -0.94 0.95 -8.17
C GLY A 48 -1.56 -0.04 -7.20
N THR A 49 -0.84 -0.45 -6.16
CA THR A 49 -1.39 -1.28 -5.09
C THR A 49 -2.41 -0.48 -4.25
N ASN A 50 -2.07 0.75 -3.85
CA ASN A 50 -3.02 1.62 -3.14
C ASN A 50 -4.27 1.90 -3.98
N LEU A 51 -4.12 2.03 -5.30
CA LEU A 51 -5.24 2.25 -6.22
C LEU A 51 -6.21 1.07 -6.27
N ALA A 52 -5.78 -0.16 -5.98
CA ALA A 52 -6.64 -1.34 -5.91
C ALA A 52 -7.65 -1.30 -4.75
N CYS A 53 -7.35 -0.53 -3.72
CA CYS A 53 -8.15 -0.39 -2.49
C CYS A 53 -9.46 0.39 -2.71
N PRO A 54 -10.37 0.41 -1.72
CA PRO A 54 -11.55 1.27 -1.75
C PRO A 54 -11.21 2.76 -1.86
N THR A 55 -10.18 3.20 -1.15
CA THR A 55 -9.64 4.57 -1.21
C THR A 55 -8.12 4.54 -1.23
N ILE A 56 -7.49 5.68 -1.52
CA ILE A 56 -6.04 5.84 -1.38
C ILE A 56 -5.62 6.33 0.02
N GLY A 57 -6.52 6.32 1.00
CA GLY A 57 -6.31 6.94 2.32
C GLY A 57 -5.15 6.38 3.14
N THR A 58 -4.67 5.16 2.82
CA THR A 58 -3.52 4.53 3.49
C THR A 58 -2.19 4.74 2.77
N THR A 59 -2.14 5.55 1.70
CA THR A 59 -0.87 5.87 1.03
C THR A 59 0.08 6.67 1.93
N ASN A 60 1.38 6.43 1.78
CA ASN A 60 2.40 7.25 2.46
C ASN A 60 2.83 8.48 1.64
N ASP A 61 2.26 8.64 0.46
CA ASP A 61 2.63 9.74 -0.43
C ASP A 61 2.14 11.09 0.10
N MET A 62 2.92 12.12 -0.14
CA MET A 62 2.49 13.48 0.11
C MET A 62 1.41 13.89 -0.91
N PRO A 63 0.32 14.52 -0.47
CA PRO A 63 -0.76 14.96 -1.35
C PRO A 63 -0.35 16.21 -2.16
N ILE A 64 0.40 15.98 -3.26
CA ILE A 64 0.88 17.07 -4.15
C ILE A 64 -0.22 17.63 -5.06
N VAL A 65 -1.34 16.95 -5.16
CA VAL A 65 -2.56 17.40 -5.83
C VAL A 65 -3.78 16.90 -5.04
N ASN A 66 -4.90 17.60 -5.15
CA ASN A 66 -6.18 17.11 -4.65
C ASN A 66 -6.92 16.40 -5.78
N PRO A 67 -7.18 15.08 -5.67
CA PRO A 67 -7.94 14.36 -6.68
C PRO A 67 -9.32 14.98 -6.88
N SER A 68 -9.73 15.14 -8.14
CA SER A 68 -10.91 15.93 -8.53
C SER A 68 -12.25 15.36 -8.06
N CYS A 69 -12.30 14.06 -7.74
CA CYS A 69 -13.49 13.35 -7.27
C CYS A 69 -13.30 12.66 -5.90
N GLY A 70 -12.45 13.22 -5.02
CA GLY A 70 -12.15 12.61 -3.72
C GLY A 70 -11.13 11.48 -3.79
N LEU A 71 -11.01 10.70 -2.71
CA LEU A 71 -9.99 9.68 -2.54
C LEU A 71 -10.43 8.27 -2.95
N GLU A 72 -11.67 8.10 -3.41
CA GLU A 72 -12.21 6.83 -3.87
C GLU A 72 -11.39 6.29 -5.04
N ALA A 73 -11.00 5.02 -4.93
CA ALA A 73 -10.14 4.34 -5.88
C ALA A 73 -10.87 3.20 -6.61
N LEU A 74 -10.18 2.16 -7.06
CA LEU A 74 -10.78 1.09 -7.85
C LEU A 74 -11.69 0.17 -7.04
N ALA A 75 -11.47 0.02 -5.75
CA ALA A 75 -12.20 -0.90 -4.86
C ALA A 75 -12.33 -2.32 -5.46
N ILE A 76 -11.24 -2.85 -6.01
CA ILE A 76 -11.16 -4.23 -6.52
C ILE A 76 -10.81 -5.23 -5.43
N VAL A 77 -10.33 -4.74 -4.28
CA VAL A 77 -10.22 -5.49 -3.02
C VAL A 77 -11.03 -4.78 -1.94
N PRO A 78 -11.57 -5.49 -0.93
CA PRO A 78 -12.44 -4.90 0.10
C PRO A 78 -11.69 -4.31 1.30
N PHE A 79 -10.38 -4.30 1.29
CA PHE A 79 -9.50 -3.85 2.36
C PHE A 79 -8.56 -2.76 1.88
N GLN A 80 -7.94 -2.05 2.81
CA GLN A 80 -6.88 -1.09 2.53
C GLN A 80 -5.52 -1.78 2.55
N ILE A 81 -4.58 -1.26 1.78
CA ILE A 81 -3.19 -1.74 1.76
C ILE A 81 -2.26 -0.55 1.96
N ASN A 82 -1.32 -0.67 2.90
CA ASN A 82 -0.19 0.23 3.01
C ASN A 82 1.06 -0.46 2.47
N THR A 83 1.63 0.07 1.41
CA THR A 83 2.82 -0.48 0.74
C THR A 83 4.11 0.07 1.34
N HIS A 84 5.23 -0.65 1.10
CA HIS A 84 6.55 -0.28 1.62
C HIS A 84 6.57 -0.12 3.14
N PHE A 85 5.79 -0.94 3.82
CA PHE A 85 5.72 -0.89 5.28
C PHE A 85 7.03 -1.39 5.90
N PHE A 86 7.48 -0.68 6.91
CA PHE A 86 8.49 -1.13 7.85
C PHE A 86 8.08 -0.68 9.26
N ALA A 87 8.33 -1.54 10.23
CA ALA A 87 8.04 -1.21 11.63
C ALA A 87 9.15 -0.33 12.21
N GLY A 88 8.76 0.61 13.07
CA GLY A 88 9.69 1.47 13.80
C GLY A 88 10.13 2.70 12.99
N ARG A 89 11.21 3.33 13.46
CA ARG A 89 11.75 4.57 12.90
C ARG A 89 12.81 4.27 11.85
N PRO A 90 12.81 4.96 10.71
CA PRO A 90 13.89 4.83 9.75
C PRO A 90 15.19 5.35 10.34
N CYS A 91 16.26 4.62 10.09
CA CYS A 91 17.62 5.03 10.42
C CYS A 91 18.31 5.49 9.14
N PHE A 92 19.08 6.56 9.23
CA PHE A 92 19.99 6.99 8.16
C PHE A 92 21.36 6.39 8.45
N ALA A 93 21.93 5.69 7.47
CA ALA A 93 23.30 5.20 7.57
C ALA A 93 24.27 6.38 7.46
N ASP A 94 25.28 6.39 8.32
CA ASP A 94 26.45 7.22 8.15
C ASP A 94 27.64 6.28 7.95
N ASP A 95 28.36 6.46 6.86
CA ASP A 95 29.50 5.62 6.50
C ASP A 95 30.67 5.71 7.51
N ASP A 96 30.64 6.73 8.39
CA ASP A 96 31.69 7.00 9.39
C ASP A 96 31.27 6.64 10.84
N ALA A 97 30.09 6.05 11.08
CA ALA A 97 29.63 5.77 12.43
C ALA A 97 30.11 4.40 12.97
N PRO A 98 30.39 4.29 14.28
CA PRO A 98 30.79 3.02 14.87
C PRO A 98 29.68 1.97 14.90
N ASP A 99 30.07 0.70 14.75
CA ASP A 99 29.24 -0.49 14.53
C ASP A 99 28.28 -0.91 15.68
N ASP A 100 27.96 -0.05 16.64
CA ASP A 100 27.31 -0.42 17.89
C ASP A 100 25.80 -0.17 17.99
N HIS A 101 25.12 0.16 16.90
CA HIS A 101 23.66 0.33 16.88
C HIS A 101 22.95 -0.69 15.98
N GLU A 102 22.15 -1.55 16.59
CA GLU A 102 21.23 -2.45 15.89
C GLU A 102 20.06 -1.68 15.28
N CYS A 103 20.08 -1.45 13.97
CA CYS A 103 18.88 -1.11 13.24
C CYS A 103 17.97 -2.35 13.12
N ARG A 104 16.75 -2.29 13.64
CA ARG A 104 15.77 -3.37 13.48
C ARG A 104 15.43 -3.53 11.99
N GLY A 105 16.04 -4.51 11.36
CA GLY A 105 15.89 -4.80 9.93
C GLY A 105 16.96 -5.72 9.37
N GLY A 106 17.83 -6.28 10.21
CA GLY A 106 18.75 -7.36 9.85
C GLY A 106 20.00 -6.95 9.08
N GLY A 107 20.35 -5.67 9.06
CA GLY A 107 21.62 -5.17 8.51
C GLY A 107 22.39 -4.38 9.58
N THR A 108 23.68 -4.65 9.72
CA THR A 108 24.61 -3.86 10.53
C THR A 108 24.87 -2.53 9.80
N LEU A 109 23.97 -1.57 9.97
CA LEU A 109 24.17 -0.20 9.51
C LEU A 109 24.22 0.69 10.74
N ALA A 110 25.32 1.39 10.90
CA ALA A 110 25.46 2.41 11.92
C ALA A 110 24.38 3.49 11.74
N CYS A 111 23.58 3.71 12.76
CA CYS A 111 22.47 4.64 12.72
C CYS A 111 22.87 5.94 13.42
N VAL A 112 23.11 7.00 12.65
CA VAL A 112 23.59 8.27 13.19
C VAL A 112 22.48 9.19 13.61
N GLN A 113 21.31 9.10 12.98
CA GLN A 113 20.18 9.94 13.33
C GLN A 113 18.87 9.18 13.18
N MET A 114 18.17 9.00 14.30
CA MET A 114 16.79 8.51 14.28
C MET A 114 15.87 9.62 13.76
N TYR A 115 14.95 9.23 12.88
CA TYR A 115 13.90 10.12 12.44
C TYR A 115 12.94 10.42 13.59
N ASP A 116 12.83 11.69 13.99
CA ASP A 116 11.97 12.14 15.10
C ASP A 116 10.53 12.46 14.71
N GLY A 117 10.20 12.34 13.42
CA GLY A 117 8.85 12.55 12.93
C GLY A 117 7.94 11.37 13.18
N GLU A 118 6.71 11.53 12.75
CA GLU A 118 5.67 10.52 12.76
C GLU A 118 6.07 9.31 11.91
N THR A 119 5.94 8.11 12.49
CA THR A 119 6.23 6.86 11.79
C THR A 119 5.04 6.44 10.90
N ARG A 120 5.27 5.48 10.00
CA ARG A 120 4.18 4.86 9.21
C ARG A 120 3.16 4.18 10.12
N GLU A 121 3.63 3.58 11.20
CA GLU A 121 2.79 2.90 12.18
C GLU A 121 1.89 3.90 12.92
N ASP A 122 2.42 5.06 13.32
CA ASP A 122 1.63 6.12 13.95
C ASP A 122 0.52 6.64 13.03
N ARG A 123 0.83 6.92 11.76
CA ARG A 123 -0.16 7.35 10.75
C ARG A 123 -1.24 6.31 10.50
N LEU A 124 -0.88 5.04 10.44
CA LEU A 124 -1.85 3.97 10.24
C LEU A 124 -2.72 3.77 11.47
N ARG A 125 -2.18 4.01 12.69
CA ARG A 125 -2.94 3.99 13.93
C ARG A 125 -3.99 5.11 13.93
N GLU A 126 -3.61 6.35 13.59
CA GLU A 126 -4.53 7.48 13.44
C GLU A 126 -5.58 7.23 12.36
N TYR A 127 -5.15 6.70 11.20
CA TYR A 127 -6.09 6.33 10.13
C TYR A 127 -7.14 5.35 10.64
N ARG A 128 -6.73 4.37 11.41
CA ARG A 128 -7.61 3.34 11.95
C ARG A 128 -8.53 3.86 13.04
N GLU A 129 -8.07 4.79 13.89
CA GLU A 129 -8.93 5.47 14.87
C GLU A 129 -10.08 6.21 14.19
N ALA A 130 -9.80 6.87 13.05
CA ALA A 130 -10.80 7.53 12.23
C ALA A 130 -11.67 6.56 11.40
N ASN A 131 -11.22 5.32 11.16
CA ASN A 131 -11.87 4.32 10.32
C ASN A 131 -11.85 2.93 11.00
N PRO A 132 -12.54 2.74 12.13
CA PRO A 132 -12.40 1.55 12.98
C PRO A 132 -12.83 0.24 12.31
N ASP A 133 -13.75 0.30 11.35
CA ASP A 133 -14.29 -0.87 10.64
C ASP A 133 -13.47 -1.26 9.40
N VAL A 134 -12.44 -0.47 9.07
CA VAL A 134 -11.64 -0.71 7.88
C VAL A 134 -10.46 -1.63 8.19
N GLN A 135 -10.41 -2.74 7.49
CA GLN A 135 -9.25 -3.63 7.54
C GLN A 135 -8.08 -3.02 6.76
N VAL A 136 -6.91 -2.95 7.39
CA VAL A 136 -5.68 -2.49 6.76
C VAL A 136 -4.65 -3.61 6.76
N ILE A 137 -4.11 -3.92 5.57
CA ILE A 137 -2.98 -4.83 5.39
C ILE A 137 -1.74 -4.01 5.12
N VAL A 138 -0.65 -4.31 5.82
CA VAL A 138 0.63 -3.67 5.61
C VAL A 138 1.57 -4.63 4.87
N LEU A 139 2.18 -4.13 3.79
CA LEU A 139 3.06 -4.91 2.93
C LEU A 139 4.50 -4.37 3.00
N PRO A 140 5.44 -5.15 3.52
CA PRO A 140 6.86 -4.90 3.31
C PRO A 140 7.24 -4.89 1.82
N PRO A 141 8.42 -4.34 1.45
CA PRO A 141 8.82 -4.17 0.03
C PRO A 141 8.82 -5.45 -0.79
N ASP A 142 9.19 -6.58 -0.18
CA ASP A 142 9.39 -7.87 -0.88
C ASP A 142 8.16 -8.79 -0.79
N VAL A 143 7.00 -8.23 -0.40
CA VAL A 143 5.77 -9.00 -0.19
C VAL A 143 4.72 -8.61 -1.22
N ALA A 144 4.04 -9.62 -1.76
CA ALA A 144 2.91 -9.47 -2.66
C ALA A 144 1.66 -10.17 -2.14
N LEU A 145 0.49 -9.64 -2.49
CA LEU A 145 -0.80 -10.30 -2.29
C LEU A 145 -1.32 -10.81 -3.63
N LEU A 146 -1.60 -12.10 -3.70
CA LEU A 146 -2.36 -12.70 -4.79
C LEU A 146 -3.82 -12.85 -4.34
N VAL A 147 -4.70 -12.08 -4.95
CA VAL A 147 -6.14 -12.09 -4.65
C VAL A 147 -6.86 -12.80 -5.78
N ARG A 148 -7.56 -13.88 -5.46
CA ARG A 148 -8.37 -14.63 -6.42
C ARG A 148 -9.67 -15.03 -5.73
N ASP A 149 -10.79 -14.62 -6.29
CA ASP A 149 -12.12 -14.85 -5.72
C ASP A 149 -12.17 -14.37 -4.25
N ASP A 150 -12.38 -15.29 -3.31
CA ASP A 150 -12.45 -15.02 -1.88
C ASP A 150 -11.16 -15.39 -1.13
N GLU A 151 -10.10 -15.75 -1.86
CA GLU A 151 -8.80 -16.08 -1.29
C GLU A 151 -7.79 -14.95 -1.47
N VAL A 152 -7.00 -14.71 -0.42
CA VAL A 152 -5.81 -13.85 -0.46
C VAL A 152 -4.63 -14.70 -0.02
N VAL A 153 -3.65 -14.85 -0.90
CA VAL A 153 -2.41 -15.56 -0.62
C VAL A 153 -1.28 -14.56 -0.54
N VAL A 154 -0.46 -14.68 0.50
CA VAL A 154 0.73 -13.85 0.71
C VAL A 154 1.93 -14.57 0.09
N ALA A 155 2.73 -13.85 -0.69
CA ALA A 155 3.93 -14.36 -1.35
C ALA A 155 5.13 -13.44 -1.09
N GLY A 156 6.31 -14.01 -0.95
CA GLY A 156 7.59 -13.30 -0.80
C GLY A 156 8.02 -13.09 0.65
N GLY A 157 7.11 -13.04 1.61
CA GLY A 157 7.40 -12.82 3.02
C GLY A 157 6.12 -12.59 3.82
N PRO A 158 6.19 -12.25 5.10
CA PRO A 158 5.01 -12.00 5.92
C PRO A 158 4.33 -10.68 5.53
N ALA A 159 3.00 -10.69 5.43
CA ALA A 159 2.15 -9.51 5.48
C ALA A 159 1.44 -9.46 6.83
N TYR A 160 1.02 -8.29 7.26
CA TYR A 160 0.43 -8.11 8.58
C TYR A 160 -0.90 -7.36 8.46
N THR A 161 -1.85 -7.67 9.35
CA THR A 161 -3.05 -6.85 9.53
C THR A 161 -2.84 -5.89 10.68
N LEU A 162 -3.25 -4.66 10.50
CA LEU A 162 -3.29 -3.68 11.57
C LEU A 162 -4.62 -3.85 12.33
N ALA A 163 -4.65 -4.75 13.33
CA ALA A 163 -5.83 -5.06 14.13
C ALA A 163 -5.62 -4.80 15.64
N GLY A 164 -4.96 -3.68 15.99
CA GLY A 164 -4.49 -3.39 17.33
C GLY A 164 -3.02 -3.79 17.46
N ASP A 165 -2.72 -5.08 17.38
CA ASP A 165 -1.37 -5.60 17.21
C ASP A 165 -1.18 -6.06 15.76
N LEU A 166 0.07 -6.01 15.27
CA LEU A 166 0.44 -6.60 13.97
C LEU A 166 0.19 -8.11 14.04
N VAL A 167 -0.74 -8.60 13.26
CA VAL A 167 -1.07 -10.03 13.18
C VAL A 167 -0.58 -10.55 11.83
N ASP A 168 0.16 -11.65 11.86
CA ASP A 168 0.65 -12.34 10.67
C ASP A 168 -0.53 -12.87 9.84
N VAL A 169 -0.53 -12.53 8.55
CA VAL A 169 -1.59 -12.91 7.62
C VAL A 169 -1.08 -14.03 6.74
N HIS A 170 -1.46 -15.27 7.06
CA HIS A 170 -1.14 -16.39 6.20
C HIS A 170 -2.21 -16.63 5.13
N VAL A 171 -3.48 -16.42 5.46
CA VAL A 171 -4.62 -16.52 4.52
C VAL A 171 -5.74 -15.63 5.02
N LEU A 172 -6.20 -14.71 4.20
CA LEU A 172 -7.45 -13.98 4.43
C LEU A 172 -8.55 -14.62 3.59
N ARG A 173 -9.68 -14.95 4.22
CA ARG A 173 -10.93 -15.22 3.52
C ARG A 173 -11.79 -13.96 3.56
N ARG A 174 -12.40 -13.63 2.43
CA ARG A 174 -13.39 -12.54 2.33
C ARG A 174 -14.62 -12.84 3.17
#